data_2b17555a432bc4b92fb3cb76869959f4
#
_entry.id   2b17555a432bc4b92fb3cb76869959f4
#
_cell.length_a   1.000
_cell.length_b   1.000
_cell.length_c   1.000
_cell.angle_alpha   90.00
_cell.angle_beta   90.00
_cell.angle_gamma   90.00
#
_symmetry.space_group_name_H-M   'P 1'
#
loop_
_entity.id
_entity.type
_entity.pdbx_description
1 polymer ?
#
loop_
_entity_poly.entity_id
_entity_poly.type
_entity_poly.pdbx_seq_one_letter_code
_entity_poly.pdbx_strand_id
1 'polypeptide(L)'
;MRKVTQWEGKYLRMVTDDGWEYVERCGGMTAVVIVAMHDGKYILVEQARVPIGGRRCIELPAGLVGDEDDKGIEDTAIKELEEETGFLCERIERLGEFFSSPGMIAEGYALVRAHGVRPGGTKIEDDITVHLVAPDEVASFIAAKRDEGLAIDTKLLLLLAEELLG
;
A
#
# COMPACT_ATOMS: atom_id res chain seq x y z
N MET A 1 22.14 9.86 -22.74
CA MET A 1 22.16 11.12 -21.94
C MET A 1 22.33 10.75 -20.48
N ARG A 2 22.79 11.67 -19.66
CA ARG A 2 23.06 11.40 -18.24
C ARG A 2 21.82 11.73 -17.43
N LYS A 3 21.43 10.88 -16.45
CA LYS A 3 20.39 11.14 -15.46
C LYS A 3 20.64 12.49 -14.75
N VAL A 4 19.65 13.37 -14.74
CA VAL A 4 19.71 14.71 -14.16
C VAL A 4 18.53 14.91 -13.24
N THR A 5 18.80 15.31 -11.99
CA THR A 5 17.75 15.72 -11.05
C THR A 5 17.29 17.13 -11.42
N GLN A 6 15.99 17.28 -11.70
CA GLN A 6 15.36 18.56 -12.03
C GLN A 6 14.83 19.26 -10.78
N TRP A 7 14.34 18.50 -9.82
CA TRP A 7 13.86 18.97 -8.54
C TRP A 7 13.99 17.87 -7.48
N GLU A 8 14.29 18.23 -6.24
CA GLU A 8 14.40 17.31 -5.13
C GLU A 8 13.76 17.92 -3.87
N GLY A 9 12.84 17.16 -3.27
CA GLY A 9 12.25 17.43 -1.96
C GLY A 9 12.76 16.46 -0.90
N LYS A 10 12.04 16.39 0.22
CA LYS A 10 12.39 15.47 1.32
C LYS A 10 12.21 13.99 0.92
N TYR A 11 11.12 13.67 0.23
CA TYR A 11 10.71 12.28 -0.06
C TYR A 11 10.82 11.91 -1.53
N LEU A 12 10.68 12.88 -2.42
CA LEU A 12 10.58 12.67 -3.86
C LEU A 12 11.55 13.57 -4.61
N ARG A 13 12.03 13.10 -5.74
CA ARG A 13 12.73 13.90 -6.73
C ARG A 13 12.18 13.63 -8.12
N MET A 14 12.18 14.67 -8.95
CA MET A 14 11.89 14.59 -10.37
C MET A 14 13.20 14.51 -11.15
N VAL A 15 13.29 13.56 -12.06
CA VAL A 15 14.48 13.32 -12.85
C VAL A 15 14.19 13.27 -14.34
N THR A 16 15.19 13.63 -15.15
CA THR A 16 15.22 13.34 -16.58
C THR A 16 16.36 12.36 -16.86
N ASP A 17 16.08 11.33 -17.64
CA ASP A 17 17.07 10.34 -18.03
C ASP A 17 16.73 9.81 -19.42
N ASP A 18 17.67 9.94 -20.34
CA ASP A 18 17.54 9.52 -21.75
C ASP A 18 16.23 9.91 -22.44
N GLY A 19 15.73 11.13 -22.15
CA GLY A 19 14.48 11.66 -22.70
C GLY A 19 13.22 11.31 -21.92
N TRP A 20 13.31 10.51 -20.87
CA TRP A 20 12.23 10.25 -19.93
C TRP A 20 12.19 11.27 -18.80
N GLU A 21 11.01 11.65 -18.42
CA GLU A 21 10.73 12.46 -17.23
C GLU A 21 9.90 11.61 -16.25
N TYR A 22 10.42 11.42 -15.03
CA TYR A 22 9.74 10.59 -14.03
C TYR A 22 10.09 11.02 -12.61
N VAL A 23 9.30 10.49 -11.65
CA VAL A 23 9.50 10.72 -10.22
C VAL A 23 10.09 9.47 -9.58
N GLU A 24 11.03 9.65 -8.66
CA GLU A 24 11.56 8.58 -7.81
C GLU A 24 11.61 9.00 -6.34
N ARG A 25 11.67 8.04 -5.43
CA ARG A 25 11.87 8.32 -4.01
C ARG A 25 13.32 8.68 -3.72
N CYS A 26 13.50 9.61 -2.77
CA CYS A 26 14.79 9.88 -2.18
C CYS A 26 15.19 8.75 -1.22
N GLY A 27 16.51 8.53 -1.03
CA GLY A 27 17.00 7.60 -0.01
C GLY A 27 16.85 6.10 -0.29
N GLY A 28 16.38 5.72 -1.50
CA GLY A 28 16.20 4.30 -1.84
C GLY A 28 15.01 3.62 -1.12
N MET A 29 14.09 4.41 -0.56
CA MET A 29 12.86 3.90 0.05
C MET A 29 11.99 3.16 -0.98
N THR A 30 11.31 2.12 -0.53
CA THR A 30 10.29 1.40 -1.31
C THR A 30 9.00 1.30 -0.47
N ALA A 31 7.93 0.85 -1.08
CA ALA A 31 6.68 0.60 -0.36
C ALA A 31 6.47 -0.89 -0.11
N VAL A 32 5.78 -1.24 0.98
CA VAL A 32 5.20 -2.56 1.19
C VAL A 32 3.68 -2.44 1.19
N VAL A 33 3.00 -3.36 0.51
CA VAL A 33 1.53 -3.45 0.44
C VAL A 33 1.13 -4.82 0.98
N ILE A 34 0.16 -4.85 1.88
CA ILE A 34 -0.12 -6.00 2.72
C ILE A 34 -1.49 -6.58 2.39
N VAL A 35 -1.54 -7.83 1.92
CA VAL A 35 -2.76 -8.62 1.86
C VAL A 35 -2.92 -9.33 3.20
N ALA A 36 -3.92 -8.95 3.96
CA ALA A 36 -4.22 -9.52 5.26
C ALA A 36 -5.68 -9.97 5.34
N MET A 37 -5.92 -11.12 5.98
CA MET A 37 -7.26 -11.64 6.21
C MET A 37 -7.44 -12.06 7.67
N HIS A 38 -8.62 -11.76 8.21
CA HIS A 38 -9.06 -12.24 9.52
C HIS A 38 -10.49 -12.79 9.42
N ASP A 39 -10.72 -13.96 9.97
CA ASP A 39 -12.03 -14.66 9.92
C ASP A 39 -12.62 -14.73 8.49
N GLY A 40 -11.78 -15.04 7.50
CA GLY A 40 -12.18 -15.17 6.10
C GLY A 40 -12.48 -13.85 5.39
N LYS A 41 -12.19 -12.70 5.99
CA LYS A 41 -12.40 -11.36 5.42
C LYS A 41 -11.09 -10.62 5.20
N TYR A 42 -10.98 -9.93 4.08
CA TYR A 42 -9.87 -9.00 3.85
C TYR A 42 -9.93 -7.82 4.81
N ILE A 43 -8.76 -7.39 5.27
CA ILE A 43 -8.58 -6.15 6.03
C ILE A 43 -8.22 -5.05 5.04
N LEU A 44 -9.10 -4.06 4.90
CA LEU A 44 -8.90 -2.89 4.06
C LEU A 44 -8.87 -1.64 4.94
N VAL A 45 -8.22 -0.60 4.46
CA VAL A 45 -8.13 0.69 5.13
C VAL A 45 -8.75 1.79 4.28
N GLU A 46 -9.32 2.79 4.95
CA GLU A 46 -9.85 3.99 4.35
C GLU A 46 -9.19 5.20 5.00
N GLN A 47 -8.49 6.00 4.22
CA GLN A 47 -7.78 7.18 4.71
C GLN A 47 -7.82 8.35 3.70
N ALA A 48 -7.59 9.57 4.18
CA ALA A 48 -7.51 10.74 3.32
C ALA A 48 -6.15 10.80 2.60
N ARG A 49 -6.17 11.10 1.29
CA ARG A 49 -4.96 11.22 0.47
C ARG A 49 -4.83 12.63 -0.10
N VAL A 50 -3.91 13.41 0.46
CA VAL A 50 -3.61 14.79 0.02
C VAL A 50 -3.35 14.91 -1.49
N PRO A 51 -2.58 14.00 -2.15
CA PRO A 51 -2.29 14.10 -3.58
C PRO A 51 -3.53 14.04 -4.49
N ILE A 52 -4.64 13.50 -4.01
CA ILE A 52 -5.92 13.47 -4.74
C ILE A 52 -6.96 14.45 -4.17
N GLY A 53 -6.47 15.57 -3.60
CA GLY A 53 -7.33 16.64 -3.08
C GLY A 53 -7.94 16.35 -1.72
N GLY A 54 -7.32 15.49 -0.90
CA GLY A 54 -7.82 15.10 0.42
C GLY A 54 -9.01 14.13 0.38
N ARG A 55 -9.32 13.56 -0.79
CA ARG A 55 -10.35 12.51 -0.88
C ARG A 55 -9.96 11.30 -0.04
N ARG A 56 -10.93 10.70 0.62
CA ARG A 56 -10.73 9.40 1.25
C ARG A 56 -10.58 8.32 0.18
N CYS A 57 -9.68 7.40 0.42
CA CYS A 57 -9.33 6.32 -0.50
C CYS A 57 -9.44 4.98 0.21
N ILE A 58 -9.99 3.97 -0.47
CA ILE A 58 -9.98 2.58 -0.01
C ILE A 58 -8.72 1.92 -0.55
N GLU A 59 -7.95 1.30 0.36
CA GLU A 59 -6.62 0.77 0.07
C GLU A 59 -6.38 -0.56 0.82
N LEU A 60 -5.34 -1.28 0.40
CA LEU A 60 -4.70 -2.29 1.25
C LEU A 60 -3.81 -1.58 2.28
N PRO A 61 -3.65 -2.11 3.50
CA PRO A 61 -2.65 -1.61 4.44
C PRO A 61 -1.26 -1.55 3.79
N ALA A 62 -0.52 -0.47 4.03
CA ALA A 62 0.74 -0.23 3.33
C ALA A 62 1.64 0.76 4.08
N GLY A 63 2.96 0.58 3.98
CA GLY A 63 3.92 1.50 4.57
C GLY A 63 5.19 1.68 3.77
N LEU A 64 6.06 2.59 4.24
CA LEU A 64 7.34 2.89 3.63
C LEU A 64 8.47 2.12 4.30
N VAL A 65 9.20 1.36 3.52
CA VAL A 65 10.42 0.65 3.94
C VAL A 65 11.60 1.59 3.83
N GLY A 66 12.39 1.72 4.92
CA GLY A 66 13.58 2.57 4.95
C GLY A 66 13.36 4.01 5.41
N ASP A 67 12.16 4.37 5.88
CA ASP A 67 11.90 5.69 6.49
C ASP A 67 12.34 5.73 7.96
N GLU A 68 12.24 4.62 8.67
CA GLU A 68 12.66 4.45 10.07
C GLU A 68 13.53 3.18 10.25
N ASP A 69 14.67 3.32 10.91
CA ASP A 69 15.50 2.24 11.52
C ASP A 69 15.90 1.03 10.65
N ASP A 70 16.21 1.18 9.36
CA ASP A 70 16.75 0.11 8.47
C ASP A 70 15.99 -1.25 8.57
N LYS A 71 14.70 -1.22 8.88
CA LYS A 71 13.86 -2.42 8.94
C LYS A 71 13.62 -2.96 7.53
N GLY A 72 13.63 -4.28 7.41
CA GLY A 72 13.30 -4.96 6.15
C GLY A 72 11.80 -4.90 5.84
N ILE A 73 11.44 -5.40 4.65
CA ILE A 73 10.06 -5.43 4.15
C ILE A 73 9.12 -6.14 5.13
N GLU A 74 9.55 -7.28 5.70
CA GLU A 74 8.74 -8.08 6.60
C GLU A 74 8.46 -7.36 7.92
N ASP A 75 9.49 -6.75 8.53
CA ASP A 75 9.35 -6.03 9.80
C ASP A 75 8.48 -4.79 9.62
N THR A 76 8.65 -4.06 8.50
CA THR A 76 7.80 -2.93 8.15
C THR A 76 6.35 -3.38 7.97
N ALA A 77 6.10 -4.47 7.25
CA ALA A 77 4.75 -4.97 7.04
C ALA A 77 4.04 -5.36 8.34
N ILE A 78 4.76 -6.00 9.29
CA ILE A 78 4.21 -6.35 10.61
C ILE A 78 3.83 -5.07 11.37
N LYS A 79 4.74 -4.09 11.41
CA LYS A 79 4.54 -2.81 12.08
C LYS A 79 3.34 -2.05 11.52
N GLU A 80 3.31 -1.86 10.20
CA GLU A 80 2.25 -1.10 9.52
C GLU A 80 0.88 -1.76 9.65
N LEU A 81 0.82 -3.09 9.58
CA LEU A 81 -0.44 -3.82 9.80
C LEU A 81 -1.00 -3.51 11.20
N GLU A 82 -0.14 -3.49 12.23
CA GLU A 82 -0.57 -3.16 13.58
C GLU A 82 -0.98 -1.69 13.69
N GLU A 83 -0.14 -0.76 13.23
CA GLU A 83 -0.34 0.68 13.38
C GLU A 83 -1.59 1.19 12.66
N GLU A 84 -1.83 0.73 11.43
CA GLU A 84 -3.00 1.12 10.64
C GLU A 84 -4.28 0.40 11.06
N THR A 85 -4.19 -0.85 11.50
CA THR A 85 -5.37 -1.71 11.63
C THR A 85 -5.65 -2.27 13.02
N GLY A 86 -4.64 -2.33 13.91
CA GLY A 86 -4.74 -3.00 15.21
C GLY A 86 -4.72 -4.54 15.10
N PHE A 87 -4.30 -5.10 13.96
CA PHE A 87 -4.13 -6.53 13.79
C PHE A 87 -2.65 -6.91 13.87
N LEU A 88 -2.39 -8.07 14.49
CA LEU A 88 -1.08 -8.71 14.53
C LEU A 88 -1.03 -9.86 13.54
N CYS A 89 0.17 -10.23 13.08
CA CYS A 89 0.35 -11.44 12.29
C CYS A 89 1.55 -12.27 12.81
N GLU A 90 1.61 -13.54 12.44
CA GLU A 90 2.68 -14.44 12.85
C GLU A 90 3.87 -14.43 11.89
N ARG A 91 3.61 -14.26 10.59
CA ARG A 91 4.64 -14.19 9.56
C ARG A 91 4.17 -13.44 8.32
N ILE A 92 5.13 -12.96 7.56
CA ILE A 92 4.94 -12.31 6.26
C ILE A 92 5.52 -13.23 5.17
N GLU A 93 4.78 -13.34 4.07
CA GLU A 93 5.18 -14.02 2.84
C GLU A 93 5.27 -13.00 1.71
N ARG A 94 6.39 -12.96 1.00
CA ARG A 94 6.54 -12.10 -0.19
C ARG A 94 5.85 -12.74 -1.39
N LEU A 95 4.96 -12.00 -2.04
CA LEU A 95 4.28 -12.43 -3.26
C LEU A 95 4.99 -11.92 -4.53
N GLY A 96 5.74 -10.82 -4.42
CA GLY A 96 6.50 -10.28 -5.54
C GLY A 96 6.69 -8.77 -5.45
N GLU A 97 7.31 -8.22 -6.49
CA GLU A 97 7.48 -6.79 -6.70
C GLU A 97 6.59 -6.32 -7.84
N PHE A 98 5.91 -5.20 -7.64
CA PHE A 98 4.96 -4.63 -8.60
C PHE A 98 5.19 -3.13 -8.75
N PHE A 99 4.73 -2.57 -9.86
CA PHE A 99 4.86 -1.15 -10.19
C PHE A 99 3.48 -0.56 -10.51
N SER A 100 3.13 0.53 -9.84
CA SER A 100 1.83 1.20 -10.04
C SER A 100 1.75 1.95 -11.36
N SER A 101 2.83 2.62 -11.76
CA SER A 101 2.87 3.46 -12.95
C SER A 101 4.30 3.56 -13.52
N PRO A 102 4.84 2.48 -14.11
CA PRO A 102 6.26 2.39 -14.50
C PRO A 102 6.67 3.36 -15.61
N GLY A 103 5.73 4.04 -16.25
CA GLY A 103 6.01 5.08 -17.25
C GLY A 103 6.19 6.48 -16.64
N MET A 104 5.89 6.68 -15.35
CA MET A 104 5.91 7.99 -14.72
C MET A 104 6.58 7.97 -13.34
N ILE A 105 6.52 6.86 -12.64
CA ILE A 105 7.04 6.71 -11.28
C ILE A 105 7.96 5.50 -11.25
N ALA A 106 9.20 5.70 -10.78
CA ALA A 106 10.17 4.61 -10.61
C ALA A 106 9.95 3.80 -9.31
N GLU A 107 8.93 4.15 -8.52
CA GLU A 107 8.59 3.44 -7.30
C GLU A 107 7.91 2.10 -7.61
N GLY A 108 8.55 1.02 -7.19
CA GLY A 108 7.92 -0.29 -7.02
C GLY A 108 7.40 -0.47 -5.59
N TYR A 109 6.61 -1.50 -5.38
CA TYR A 109 6.22 -1.94 -4.05
C TYR A 109 6.34 -3.47 -3.92
N ALA A 110 6.73 -3.90 -2.74
CA ALA A 110 6.65 -5.31 -2.40
C ALA A 110 5.20 -5.64 -2.00
N LEU A 111 4.58 -6.59 -2.70
CA LEU A 111 3.30 -7.16 -2.27
C LEU A 111 3.60 -8.32 -1.33
N VAL A 112 2.96 -8.32 -0.18
CA VAL A 112 3.15 -9.37 0.83
C VAL A 112 1.81 -9.89 1.35
N ARG A 113 1.81 -11.13 1.85
CA ARG A 113 0.67 -11.73 2.54
C ARG A 113 1.00 -11.93 4.01
N ALA A 114 0.12 -11.46 4.88
CA ALA A 114 0.20 -11.71 6.32
C ALA A 114 -0.52 -13.01 6.67
N HIS A 115 0.12 -13.84 7.47
CA HIS A 115 -0.42 -15.12 7.96
C HIS A 115 -0.57 -15.12 9.48
N GLY A 116 -1.54 -15.90 9.99
CA GLY A 116 -1.83 -15.96 11.41
C GLY A 116 -2.38 -14.63 11.95
N VAL A 117 -3.16 -13.93 11.12
CA VAL A 117 -3.69 -12.60 11.44
C VAL A 117 -4.76 -12.70 12.52
N ARG A 118 -4.61 -11.89 13.58
CA ARG A 118 -5.51 -11.84 14.72
C ARG A 118 -5.58 -10.43 15.31
N PRO A 119 -6.71 -10.04 15.91
CA PRO A 119 -6.78 -8.77 16.65
C PRO A 119 -5.90 -8.85 17.92
N GLY A 120 -5.52 -7.71 18.46
CA GLY A 120 -4.75 -7.62 19.69
C GLY A 120 -3.57 -6.68 19.64
N GLY A 121 -3.34 -6.05 18.48
CA GLY A 121 -2.43 -4.92 18.33
C GLY A 121 -3.07 -3.60 18.75
N THR A 122 -2.29 -2.56 18.78
CA THR A 122 -2.74 -1.19 19.08
C THR A 122 -2.76 -0.38 17.79
N LYS A 123 -3.96 -0.07 17.30
CA LYS A 123 -4.11 0.87 16.20
C LYS A 123 -3.66 2.26 16.66
N ILE A 124 -2.69 2.82 15.98
CA ILE A 124 -2.06 4.11 16.31
C ILE A 124 -2.60 5.24 15.43
N GLU A 125 -2.95 4.96 14.19
CA GLU A 125 -3.40 5.95 13.24
C GLU A 125 -4.91 6.20 13.33
N ASP A 126 -5.30 7.27 14.02
CA ASP A 126 -6.70 7.57 14.34
C ASP A 126 -7.56 7.98 13.13
N ASP A 127 -6.97 8.53 12.09
CA ASP A 127 -7.68 8.97 10.87
C ASP A 127 -7.96 7.82 9.87
N ILE A 128 -7.46 6.62 10.13
CA ILE A 128 -7.70 5.44 9.32
C ILE A 128 -8.95 4.69 9.82
N THR A 129 -9.88 4.40 8.91
CA THR A 129 -11.01 3.51 9.14
C THR A 129 -10.70 2.11 8.59
N VAL A 130 -10.88 1.07 9.42
CA VAL A 130 -10.65 -0.32 9.03
C VAL A 130 -11.96 -0.96 8.57
N HIS A 131 -11.92 -1.67 7.44
CA HIS A 131 -13.03 -2.44 6.89
C HIS A 131 -12.66 -3.91 6.81
N LEU A 132 -13.58 -4.79 7.21
CA LEU A 132 -13.49 -6.23 7.04
C LEU A 132 -14.47 -6.67 5.94
N VAL A 133 -13.95 -7.12 4.79
CA VAL A 133 -14.73 -7.38 3.59
C VAL A 133 -14.54 -8.82 3.13
N ALA A 134 -15.63 -9.57 2.99
CA ALA A 134 -15.55 -10.94 2.49
C ALA A 134 -15.10 -10.97 1.02
N PRO A 135 -14.37 -12.01 0.58
CA PRO A 135 -13.84 -12.08 -0.80
C PRO A 135 -14.91 -11.91 -1.87
N ASP A 136 -16.07 -12.51 -1.69
CA ASP A 136 -17.22 -12.41 -2.60
C ASP A 136 -17.93 -11.04 -2.55
N GLU A 137 -17.69 -10.24 -1.51
CA GLU A 137 -18.24 -8.89 -1.35
C GLU A 137 -17.32 -7.78 -1.84
N VAL A 138 -16.04 -8.07 -2.18
CA VAL A 138 -15.04 -7.03 -2.54
C VAL A 138 -15.54 -6.17 -3.70
N ALA A 139 -16.07 -6.78 -4.75
CA ALA A 139 -16.54 -6.04 -5.93
C ALA A 139 -17.70 -5.10 -5.60
N SER A 140 -18.69 -5.57 -4.83
CA SER A 140 -19.84 -4.77 -4.43
C SER A 140 -19.47 -3.68 -3.42
N PHE A 141 -18.53 -3.97 -2.50
CA PHE A 141 -17.99 -2.99 -1.57
C PHE A 141 -17.28 -1.85 -2.32
N ILE A 142 -16.40 -2.18 -3.28
CA ILE A 142 -15.72 -1.19 -4.13
C ILE A 142 -16.74 -0.32 -4.88
N ALA A 143 -17.78 -0.94 -5.45
CA ALA A 143 -18.83 -0.20 -6.16
C ALA A 143 -19.55 0.78 -5.24
N ALA A 144 -19.97 0.34 -4.05
CA ALA A 144 -20.64 1.18 -3.06
C ALA A 144 -19.76 2.36 -2.62
N LYS A 145 -18.47 2.10 -2.34
CA LYS A 145 -17.53 3.16 -1.93
C LYS A 145 -17.28 4.20 -3.03
N ARG A 146 -17.26 3.77 -4.29
CA ARG A 146 -17.20 4.70 -5.43
C ARG A 146 -18.47 5.56 -5.53
N ASP A 147 -19.64 4.99 -5.33
CA ASP A 147 -20.93 5.72 -5.33
C ASP A 147 -21.00 6.73 -4.18
N GLU A 148 -20.38 6.44 -3.04
CA GLU A 148 -20.17 7.39 -1.94
C GLU A 148 -19.15 8.51 -2.27
N GLY A 149 -18.45 8.45 -3.41
CA GLY A 149 -17.47 9.43 -3.87
C GLY A 149 -16.03 9.18 -3.39
N LEU A 150 -15.73 8.03 -2.79
CA LEU A 150 -14.38 7.69 -2.37
C LEU A 150 -13.51 7.32 -3.60
N ALA A 151 -12.22 7.52 -3.44
CA ALA A 151 -11.23 6.98 -4.37
C ALA A 151 -10.99 5.49 -4.06
N ILE A 152 -10.56 4.75 -5.08
CA ILE A 152 -10.17 3.35 -4.94
C ILE A 152 -8.73 3.22 -5.42
N ASP A 153 -7.86 2.71 -4.58
CA ASP A 153 -6.50 2.37 -4.98
C ASP A 153 -6.52 1.17 -5.94
N THR A 154 -5.80 1.28 -7.04
CA THR A 154 -5.76 0.22 -8.06
C THR A 154 -5.18 -1.09 -7.53
N LYS A 155 -4.38 -1.06 -6.47
CA LYS A 155 -3.83 -2.26 -5.82
C LYS A 155 -4.92 -3.17 -5.24
N LEU A 156 -6.09 -2.62 -4.86
CA LEU A 156 -7.26 -3.43 -4.48
C LEU A 156 -7.76 -4.36 -5.59
N LEU A 157 -7.55 -3.99 -6.86
CA LEU A 157 -7.98 -4.83 -7.98
C LEU A 157 -7.21 -6.16 -8.04
N LEU A 158 -6.04 -6.24 -7.38
CA LEU A 158 -5.29 -7.48 -7.23
C LEU A 158 -6.08 -8.53 -6.43
N LEU A 159 -6.95 -8.11 -5.50
CA LEU A 159 -7.80 -9.04 -4.73
C LEU A 159 -8.86 -9.71 -5.61
N LEU A 160 -9.22 -9.11 -6.74
CA LEU A 160 -10.15 -9.68 -7.72
C LEU A 160 -9.47 -10.64 -8.70
N ALA A 161 -8.14 -10.73 -8.64
CA ALA A 161 -7.31 -11.56 -9.49
C ALA A 161 -6.63 -12.66 -8.66
N GLU A 162 -7.45 -13.51 -7.99
CA GLU A 162 -6.97 -14.57 -7.08
C GLU A 162 -5.88 -15.46 -7.70
N GLU A 163 -5.97 -15.76 -9.00
CA GLU A 163 -4.98 -16.57 -9.72
C GLU A 163 -3.58 -15.93 -9.76
N LEU A 164 -3.48 -14.61 -9.60
CA LEU A 164 -2.22 -13.88 -9.59
C LEU A 164 -1.58 -13.84 -8.20
N LEU A 165 -2.35 -14.12 -7.18
CA LEU A 165 -1.87 -14.06 -5.80
C LEU A 165 -1.51 -15.46 -5.25
N GLY A 166 -1.80 -16.52 -6.01
CA GLY A 166 -1.35 -17.91 -5.79
C GLY A 166 -2.01 -18.61 -4.63
#